data_23f491e6f49661e7d5dfe4254a4264aa
#
_entry.id   23f491e6f49661e7d5dfe4254a4264aa
#
_cell.length_a   1.000
_cell.length_b   1.000
_cell.length_c   1.000
_cell.angle_alpha   90.00
_cell.angle_beta   90.00
_cell.angle_gamma   90.00
#
_symmetry.space_group_name_H-M   'P 1'
#
loop_
_entity.id
_entity.type
_entity.pdbx_description
1 polymer ?
#
loop_
_entity_poly.entity_id
_entity_poly.type
_entity_poly.pdbx_seq_one_letter_code
_entity_poly.pdbx_strand_id
1 'polypeptide(L)'
;MIEHNVCGVVVTFRPKAEDLANVAQLRPQVRGLVVVDNGSSEEKRQRLRVLSREWDFMLIENGENLGIAAALNIGVKWAQSEGYTWVALFDQDSTAPSGFIDTMLRAYETSCRRDRIALLVPKYIDSRLGVPLPATYADDGSLQVAMTSGSLMPIALCCQEGWFEECLFIDGVDYEYCLRLRSNGYSVEECNEAVLLHAPANFTECRMNGFRLFSTSNYSAGRRYYRDRNTIWMVRRYWTKYPTFFLAALYNSLKDGLKILLAEDDKRTKVYHMALGVRDGLLGRMGKTVEL
;
A
#
# COMPACT_ATOMS: atom_id res chain seq x y z
N MET A 1 9.55 28.58 -9.05
CA MET A 1 8.97 27.28 -8.61
C MET A 1 9.39 26.26 -9.64
N ILE A 2 10.02 25.18 -9.22
CA ILE A 2 10.30 24.06 -10.11
C ILE A 2 8.94 23.40 -10.38
N GLU A 3 8.52 23.40 -11.63
CA GLU A 3 7.27 22.74 -12.03
C GLU A 3 7.48 21.23 -11.88
N HIS A 4 7.03 20.68 -10.76
CA HIS A 4 7.14 19.24 -10.52
C HIS A 4 6.21 18.49 -11.46
N ASN A 5 6.79 17.65 -12.29
CA ASN A 5 6.08 16.84 -13.27
C ASN A 5 5.59 15.55 -12.60
N VAL A 6 4.46 15.66 -11.85
CA VAL A 6 3.89 14.56 -11.07
C VAL A 6 2.82 13.82 -11.87
N CYS A 7 2.92 12.49 -11.91
CA CYS A 7 1.87 11.60 -12.38
C CYS A 7 1.20 10.89 -11.19
N GLY A 8 -0.12 10.97 -11.10
CA GLY A 8 -0.90 10.12 -10.21
C GLY A 8 -0.96 8.69 -10.76
N VAL A 9 -0.74 7.69 -9.93
CA VAL A 9 -0.91 6.27 -10.26
C VAL A 9 -1.95 5.69 -9.32
N VAL A 10 -3.09 5.28 -9.84
CA VAL A 10 -4.18 4.69 -9.06
C VAL A 10 -4.37 3.24 -9.50
N VAL A 11 -4.30 2.31 -8.55
CA VAL A 11 -4.61 0.90 -8.84
C VAL A 11 -6.04 0.61 -8.42
N THR A 12 -6.81 0.01 -9.35
CA THR A 12 -8.21 -0.38 -9.10
C THR A 12 -8.41 -1.88 -9.25
N PHE A 13 -9.25 -2.44 -8.38
CA PHE A 13 -9.73 -3.81 -8.48
C PHE A 13 -11.18 -3.88 -8.01
N ARG A 14 -12.10 -4.12 -8.94
CA ARG A 14 -13.56 -4.14 -8.67
C ARG A 14 -14.06 -2.84 -8.01
N PRO A 15 -13.70 -1.64 -8.52
CA PRO A 15 -13.99 -0.37 -7.88
C PRO A 15 -15.49 -0.17 -7.68
N LYS A 16 -15.85 0.51 -6.60
CA LYS A 16 -17.19 1.00 -6.34
C LYS A 16 -17.35 2.43 -6.89
N ALA A 17 -18.57 2.96 -6.87
CA ALA A 17 -18.83 4.33 -7.36
C ALA A 17 -18.10 5.40 -6.54
N GLU A 18 -18.02 5.21 -5.23
CA GLU A 18 -17.29 6.06 -4.28
C GLU A 18 -15.78 6.07 -4.55
N ASP A 19 -15.18 4.93 -4.91
CA ASP A 19 -13.76 4.83 -5.24
C ASP A 19 -13.43 5.68 -6.48
N LEU A 20 -14.34 5.74 -7.45
CA LEU A 20 -14.15 6.54 -8.65
C LEU A 20 -14.19 8.06 -8.37
N ALA A 21 -14.91 8.50 -7.34
CA ALA A 21 -14.90 9.89 -6.92
C ALA A 21 -13.52 10.34 -6.43
N ASN A 22 -12.74 9.43 -5.82
CA ASN A 22 -11.36 9.71 -5.40
C ASN A 22 -10.45 10.00 -6.60
N VAL A 23 -10.64 9.27 -7.71
CA VAL A 23 -9.91 9.49 -8.97
C VAL A 23 -10.21 10.89 -9.54
N ALA A 24 -11.50 11.29 -9.56
CA ALA A 24 -11.90 12.62 -10.02
C ALA A 24 -11.31 13.74 -9.16
N GLN A 25 -11.21 13.53 -7.84
CA GLN A 25 -10.64 14.51 -6.92
C GLN A 25 -9.11 14.63 -7.04
N LEU A 26 -8.42 13.56 -7.39
CA LEU A 26 -6.98 13.56 -7.60
C LEU A 26 -6.59 14.22 -8.94
N ARG A 27 -7.40 14.02 -10.01
CA ARG A 27 -7.05 14.45 -11.38
C ARG A 27 -6.58 15.90 -11.49
N PRO A 28 -7.25 16.91 -10.91
CA PRO A 28 -6.84 18.32 -11.04
C PRO A 28 -5.54 18.65 -10.26
N GLN A 29 -5.04 17.75 -9.42
CA GLN A 29 -3.85 18.00 -8.59
C GLN A 29 -2.56 17.46 -9.21
N VAL A 30 -2.65 16.70 -10.30
CA VAL A 30 -1.50 16.06 -10.97
C VAL A 30 -1.44 16.47 -12.43
N ARG A 31 -0.24 16.51 -13.00
CA ARG A 31 -0.05 16.81 -14.41
C ARG A 31 -0.57 15.70 -15.31
N GLY A 32 -0.40 14.46 -14.92
CA GLY A 32 -0.96 13.28 -15.56
C GLY A 32 -1.53 12.31 -14.56
N LEU A 33 -2.44 11.46 -15.00
CA LEU A 33 -3.06 10.43 -14.18
C LEU A 33 -3.15 9.13 -14.98
N VAL A 34 -2.68 8.05 -14.39
CA VAL A 34 -2.90 6.70 -14.90
C VAL A 34 -3.68 5.87 -13.90
N VAL A 35 -4.73 5.23 -14.38
CA VAL A 35 -5.52 4.25 -13.61
C VAL A 35 -5.20 2.87 -14.16
N VAL A 36 -4.70 1.98 -13.32
CA VAL A 36 -4.40 0.60 -13.67
C VAL A 36 -5.49 -0.30 -13.11
N ASP A 37 -6.36 -0.79 -13.99
CA ASP A 37 -7.37 -1.77 -13.61
C ASP A 37 -6.79 -3.17 -13.52
N ASN A 38 -6.77 -3.72 -12.34
CA ASN A 38 -6.11 -4.98 -12.02
C ASN A 38 -7.06 -6.18 -12.11
N GLY A 39 -7.87 -6.24 -13.19
CA GLY A 39 -8.73 -7.38 -13.48
C GLY A 39 -10.16 -7.27 -12.94
N SER A 40 -10.80 -6.13 -13.10
CA SER A 40 -12.22 -5.95 -12.80
C SER A 40 -13.13 -6.63 -13.84
N SER A 41 -14.43 -6.75 -13.53
CA SER A 41 -15.42 -7.25 -14.47
C SER A 41 -15.56 -6.33 -15.68
N GLU A 42 -16.04 -6.87 -16.81
CA GLU A 42 -16.23 -6.08 -18.03
C GLU A 42 -17.14 -4.86 -17.83
N GLU A 43 -18.21 -5.00 -17.04
CA GLU A 43 -19.07 -3.88 -16.69
C GLU A 43 -18.30 -2.71 -16.04
N LYS A 44 -17.43 -3.03 -15.08
CA LYS A 44 -16.63 -2.01 -14.39
C LYS A 44 -15.55 -1.42 -15.29
N ARG A 45 -14.92 -2.22 -16.14
CA ARG A 45 -13.95 -1.74 -17.13
C ARG A 45 -14.61 -0.81 -18.13
N GLN A 46 -15.82 -1.14 -18.63
CA GLN A 46 -16.57 -0.26 -19.51
C GLN A 46 -16.85 1.10 -18.86
N ARG A 47 -17.20 1.12 -17.58
CA ARG A 47 -17.34 2.37 -16.83
C ARG A 47 -16.04 3.15 -16.73
N LEU A 48 -14.92 2.48 -16.43
CA LEU A 48 -13.59 3.12 -16.40
C LEU A 48 -13.21 3.71 -17.76
N ARG A 49 -13.50 3.03 -18.88
CA ARG A 49 -13.26 3.55 -20.25
C ARG A 49 -14.07 4.81 -20.55
N VAL A 50 -15.30 4.93 -20.04
CA VAL A 50 -16.09 6.15 -20.17
C VAL A 50 -15.46 7.28 -19.38
N LEU A 51 -15.16 7.02 -18.09
CA LEU A 51 -14.59 8.02 -17.19
C LEU A 51 -13.18 8.45 -17.60
N SER A 52 -12.39 7.57 -18.22
CA SER A 52 -11.06 7.93 -18.70
C SER A 52 -11.08 9.02 -19.77
N ARG A 53 -12.11 9.02 -20.62
CA ARG A 53 -12.31 10.06 -21.63
C ARG A 53 -12.89 11.34 -21.04
N GLU A 54 -13.80 11.21 -20.07
CA GLU A 54 -14.46 12.34 -19.42
C GLU A 54 -13.50 13.13 -18.52
N TRP A 55 -12.65 12.42 -17.77
CA TRP A 55 -11.73 13.02 -16.79
C TRP A 55 -10.28 13.09 -17.24
N ASP A 56 -10.02 12.73 -18.51
CA ASP A 56 -8.70 12.80 -19.13
C ASP A 56 -7.62 12.09 -18.31
N PHE A 57 -7.72 10.76 -18.16
CA PHE A 57 -6.69 9.91 -17.58
C PHE A 57 -6.37 8.71 -18.48
N MET A 58 -5.13 8.22 -18.39
CA MET A 58 -4.75 6.97 -19.04
C MET A 58 -5.35 5.79 -18.28
N LEU A 59 -6.02 4.89 -19.00
CA LEU A 59 -6.49 3.63 -18.45
C LEU A 59 -5.65 2.48 -18.99
N ILE A 60 -5.08 1.69 -18.09
CA ILE A 60 -4.38 0.44 -18.42
C ILE A 60 -5.18 -0.72 -17.80
N GLU A 61 -5.57 -1.67 -18.64
CA GLU A 61 -6.38 -2.83 -18.24
C GLU A 61 -5.50 -4.08 -18.25
N ASN A 62 -5.25 -4.66 -17.08
CA ASN A 62 -4.42 -5.87 -16.96
C ASN A 62 -5.17 -7.16 -17.37
N GLY A 63 -6.50 -7.10 -17.48
CA GLY A 63 -7.33 -8.26 -17.84
C GLY A 63 -7.54 -9.26 -16.68
N GLU A 64 -6.54 -9.43 -15.82
CA GLU A 64 -6.59 -10.29 -14.62
C GLU A 64 -5.90 -9.62 -13.43
N ASN A 65 -6.09 -10.17 -12.23
CA ASN A 65 -5.42 -9.68 -11.02
C ASN A 65 -3.97 -10.18 -10.99
N LEU A 66 -3.03 -9.29 -11.31
CA LEU A 66 -1.57 -9.52 -11.30
C LEU A 66 -0.93 -9.26 -9.91
N GLY A 67 -1.72 -8.79 -8.92
CA GLY A 67 -1.23 -8.32 -7.63
C GLY A 67 -0.93 -6.82 -7.63
N ILE A 68 -0.88 -6.24 -6.42
CA ILE A 68 -0.71 -4.78 -6.27
C ILE A 68 0.66 -4.30 -6.74
N ALA A 69 1.72 -5.07 -6.48
CA ALA A 69 3.08 -4.71 -6.88
C ALA A 69 3.22 -4.58 -8.40
N ALA A 70 2.72 -5.58 -9.16
CA ALA A 70 2.76 -5.56 -10.61
C ALA A 70 1.92 -4.40 -11.18
N ALA A 71 0.73 -4.15 -10.64
CA ALA A 71 -0.12 -3.05 -11.07
C ALA A 71 0.53 -1.68 -10.81
N LEU A 72 1.15 -1.47 -9.64
CA LEU A 72 1.92 -0.25 -9.34
C LEU A 72 3.08 -0.09 -10.32
N ASN A 73 3.86 -1.17 -10.56
CA ASN A 73 4.98 -1.13 -11.49
C ASN A 73 4.55 -0.78 -12.92
N ILE A 74 3.43 -1.29 -13.39
CA ILE A 74 2.86 -0.97 -14.71
C ILE A 74 2.57 0.54 -14.79
N GLY A 75 1.89 1.09 -13.78
CA GLY A 75 1.55 2.51 -13.75
C GLY A 75 2.79 3.41 -13.67
N VAL A 76 3.77 3.07 -12.82
CA VAL A 76 5.01 3.85 -12.67
C VAL A 76 5.88 3.77 -13.93
N LYS A 77 5.99 2.61 -14.58
CA LYS A 77 6.71 2.44 -15.86
C LYS A 77 6.07 3.24 -16.99
N TRP A 78 4.74 3.28 -17.04
CA TRP A 78 4.04 4.15 -17.98
C TRP A 78 4.34 5.62 -17.69
N ALA A 79 4.24 6.07 -16.44
CA ALA A 79 4.58 7.45 -16.08
C ALA A 79 6.04 7.81 -16.46
N GLN A 80 6.97 6.88 -16.29
CA GLN A 80 8.35 7.03 -16.73
C GLN A 80 8.45 7.22 -18.24
N SER A 81 7.76 6.39 -19.04
CA SER A 81 7.80 6.46 -20.51
C SER A 81 7.20 7.76 -21.07
N GLU A 82 6.27 8.36 -20.34
CA GLU A 82 5.67 9.66 -20.67
C GLU A 82 6.51 10.86 -20.16
N GLY A 83 7.69 10.60 -19.57
CA GLY A 83 8.62 11.64 -19.14
C GLY A 83 8.26 12.32 -17.81
N TYR A 84 7.38 11.72 -17.00
CA TYR A 84 7.15 12.19 -15.64
C TYR A 84 8.38 11.94 -14.77
N THR A 85 8.64 12.82 -13.82
CA THR A 85 9.78 12.70 -12.90
C THR A 85 9.37 12.23 -11.51
N TRP A 86 8.10 12.42 -11.17
CA TRP A 86 7.50 12.04 -9.88
C TRP A 86 6.25 11.23 -10.07
N VAL A 87 5.99 10.30 -9.16
CA VAL A 87 4.71 9.63 -9.04
C VAL A 87 4.12 9.82 -7.65
N ALA A 88 2.80 9.99 -7.63
CA ALA A 88 1.98 9.92 -6.43
C ALA A 88 1.11 8.67 -6.52
N LEU A 89 1.26 7.73 -5.58
CA LEU A 89 0.63 6.41 -5.61
C LEU A 89 -0.64 6.42 -4.76
N PHE A 90 -1.71 5.81 -5.25
CA PHE A 90 -2.97 5.74 -4.52
C PHE A 90 -3.66 4.38 -4.68
N ASP A 91 -4.23 3.90 -3.59
CA ASP A 91 -5.26 2.88 -3.63
C ASP A 91 -6.60 3.52 -4.03
N GLN A 92 -7.50 2.73 -4.62
CA GLN A 92 -8.80 3.22 -5.11
C GLN A 92 -9.68 3.86 -4.01
N ASP A 93 -9.53 3.44 -2.75
CA ASP A 93 -10.33 3.86 -1.60
C ASP A 93 -9.70 5.01 -0.79
N SER A 94 -8.65 5.62 -1.33
CA SER A 94 -7.92 6.71 -0.68
C SER A 94 -8.30 8.06 -1.26
N THR A 95 -8.66 9.00 -0.41
CA THR A 95 -9.10 10.34 -0.79
C THR A 95 -8.02 11.37 -0.53
N ALA A 96 -7.47 11.98 -1.61
CA ALA A 96 -6.54 13.08 -1.53
C ALA A 96 -7.30 14.42 -1.46
N PRO A 97 -7.28 15.16 -0.35
CA PRO A 97 -7.90 16.48 -0.27
C PRO A 97 -7.31 17.47 -1.28
N SER A 98 -8.04 18.53 -1.61
CA SER A 98 -7.52 19.59 -2.49
C SER A 98 -6.22 20.16 -1.94
N GLY A 99 -5.22 20.38 -2.82
CA GLY A 99 -3.89 20.87 -2.46
C GLY A 99 -2.98 19.84 -1.81
N PHE A 100 -3.39 18.56 -1.77
CA PHE A 100 -2.59 17.48 -1.18
C PHE A 100 -1.22 17.34 -1.85
N ILE A 101 -1.17 17.26 -3.18
CA ILE A 101 0.08 17.09 -3.93
C ILE A 101 1.01 18.30 -3.75
N ASP A 102 0.48 19.52 -3.80
CA ASP A 102 1.26 20.74 -3.57
C ASP A 102 1.85 20.78 -2.16
N THR A 103 1.10 20.31 -1.16
CA THR A 103 1.58 20.25 0.22
C THR A 103 2.71 19.23 0.36
N MET A 104 2.58 18.06 -0.25
CA MET A 104 3.62 17.04 -0.27
C MET A 104 4.89 17.53 -0.96
N LEU A 105 4.76 18.18 -2.11
CA LEU A 105 5.91 18.75 -2.85
C LEU A 105 6.63 19.84 -2.05
N ARG A 106 5.90 20.76 -1.42
CA ARG A 106 6.50 21.78 -0.55
C ARG A 106 7.24 21.16 0.63
N ALA A 107 6.66 20.15 1.28
CA ALA A 107 7.31 19.44 2.37
C ALA A 107 8.62 18.80 1.91
N TYR A 108 8.64 18.18 0.73
CA TYR A 108 9.86 17.64 0.13
C TYR A 108 10.91 18.73 -0.11
N GLU A 109 10.53 19.86 -0.77
CA GLU A 109 11.45 20.93 -1.11
C GLU A 109 12.08 21.62 0.11
N THR A 110 11.32 21.76 1.19
CA THR A 110 11.77 22.41 2.42
C THR A 110 12.49 21.48 3.39
N SER A 111 12.50 20.18 3.12
CA SER A 111 13.15 19.21 4.00
C SER A 111 14.68 19.33 3.96
N CYS A 112 15.30 19.39 5.12
CA CYS A 112 16.75 19.31 5.26
C CYS A 112 17.33 17.95 4.89
N ARG A 113 16.49 16.91 4.78
CA ARG A 113 16.84 15.55 4.36
C ARG A 113 16.48 15.24 2.92
N ARG A 114 16.09 16.26 2.13
CA ARG A 114 15.58 16.12 0.76
C ARG A 114 16.34 15.10 -0.09
N ASP A 115 17.67 15.14 -0.07
CA ASP A 115 18.52 14.30 -0.90
C ASP A 115 18.52 12.82 -0.48
N ARG A 116 17.92 12.48 0.66
CA ARG A 116 17.78 11.11 1.19
C ARG A 116 16.34 10.61 1.19
N ILE A 117 15.36 11.47 0.94
CA ILE A 117 13.94 11.09 0.90
C ILE A 117 13.69 10.25 -0.35
N ALA A 118 13.43 8.96 -0.14
CA ALA A 118 12.99 8.08 -1.21
C ALA A 118 11.46 8.01 -1.32
N LEU A 119 10.79 8.11 -0.20
CA LEU A 119 9.34 8.06 -0.11
C LEU A 119 8.87 9.10 0.89
N LEU A 120 8.06 10.04 0.44
CA LEU A 120 7.34 10.97 1.30
C LEU A 120 5.90 10.50 1.41
N VAL A 121 5.39 10.33 2.63
CA VAL A 121 4.04 9.82 2.88
C VAL A 121 3.22 10.81 3.69
N PRO A 122 1.90 10.82 3.53
CA PRO A 122 1.03 11.67 4.34
C PRO A 122 0.87 11.12 5.76
N LYS A 123 0.31 11.94 6.63
CA LYS A 123 -0.26 11.49 7.90
C LYS A 123 -1.58 10.77 7.62
N TYR A 124 -1.65 9.50 8.00
CA TYR A 124 -2.87 8.71 7.80
C TYR A 124 -3.84 8.89 8.96
N ILE A 125 -5.09 9.16 8.63
CA ILE A 125 -6.18 9.29 9.61
C ILE A 125 -7.23 8.21 9.33
N ASP A 126 -7.63 7.46 10.36
CA ASP A 126 -8.77 6.53 10.25
C ASP A 126 -10.03 7.32 9.91
N SER A 127 -10.58 7.10 8.73
CA SER A 127 -11.76 7.83 8.22
C SER A 127 -13.02 7.61 9.05
N ARG A 128 -13.06 6.55 9.87
CA ARG A 128 -14.21 6.20 10.73
C ARG A 128 -14.09 6.80 12.13
N LEU A 129 -12.86 6.88 12.66
CA LEU A 129 -12.61 7.31 14.03
C LEU A 129 -12.05 8.73 14.13
N GLY A 130 -11.55 9.28 13.01
CA GLY A 130 -10.92 10.60 12.99
C GLY A 130 -9.60 10.68 13.76
N VAL A 131 -8.96 9.54 14.03
CA VAL A 131 -7.69 9.47 14.78
C VAL A 131 -6.54 9.05 13.89
N PRO A 132 -5.29 9.49 14.18
CA PRO A 132 -4.13 9.04 13.45
C PRO A 132 -3.95 7.51 13.52
N LEU A 133 -3.60 6.90 12.38
CA LEU A 133 -3.18 5.51 12.36
C LEU A 133 -1.81 5.36 13.02
N PRO A 134 -1.56 4.23 13.70
CA PRO A 134 -0.25 3.97 14.31
C PRO A 134 0.87 3.96 13.26
N ALA A 135 1.93 4.69 13.53
CA ALA A 135 3.16 4.71 12.74
C ALA A 135 4.32 4.08 13.54
N THR A 136 5.25 3.46 12.84
CA THR A 136 6.47 2.91 13.45
C THR A 136 7.65 3.75 12.97
N TYR A 137 8.30 4.43 13.91
CA TYR A 137 9.49 5.25 13.62
C TYR A 137 10.77 4.47 13.91
N ALA A 138 11.80 4.81 13.15
CA ALA A 138 13.16 4.36 13.38
C ALA A 138 13.92 5.33 14.30
N ASP A 139 15.12 4.96 14.72
CA ASP A 139 15.94 5.74 15.67
C ASP A 139 16.32 7.13 15.13
N ASP A 140 16.36 7.30 13.81
CA ASP A 140 16.64 8.58 13.14
C ASP A 140 15.42 9.50 13.01
N GLY A 141 14.27 9.10 13.55
CA GLY A 141 13.00 9.82 13.51
C GLY A 141 12.23 9.70 12.20
N SER A 142 12.76 9.02 11.18
CA SER A 142 12.02 8.70 9.96
C SER A 142 11.12 7.47 10.16
N LEU A 143 10.18 7.22 9.25
CA LEU A 143 9.34 6.03 9.34
C LEU A 143 10.12 4.75 9.04
N GLN A 144 9.90 3.70 9.82
CA GLN A 144 10.44 2.38 9.56
C GLN A 144 9.80 1.77 8.30
N VAL A 145 8.49 1.85 8.22
CA VAL A 145 7.65 1.43 7.10
C VAL A 145 6.45 2.35 6.97
N ALA A 146 5.87 2.42 5.79
CA ALA A 146 4.66 3.17 5.50
C ALA A 146 3.83 2.46 4.42
N MET A 147 2.56 2.82 4.30
CA MET A 147 1.72 2.41 3.18
C MET A 147 2.14 3.18 1.92
N THR A 148 1.94 2.58 0.75
CA THR A 148 2.21 3.26 -0.53
C THR A 148 1.12 4.25 -0.92
N SER A 149 -0.11 4.07 -0.44
CA SER A 149 -1.22 4.97 -0.79
C SER A 149 -0.99 6.39 -0.26
N GLY A 150 -1.12 7.40 -1.12
CA GLY A 150 -0.82 8.80 -0.84
C GLY A 150 0.67 9.14 -0.86
N SER A 151 1.56 8.20 -1.14
CA SER A 151 2.99 8.46 -1.18
C SER A 151 3.42 9.20 -2.44
N LEU A 152 4.41 10.06 -2.27
CA LEU A 152 5.10 10.78 -3.35
C LEU A 152 6.55 10.28 -3.44
N MET A 153 7.00 9.91 -4.63
CA MET A 153 8.37 9.42 -4.84
C MET A 153 8.95 9.82 -6.20
N PRO A 154 10.27 10.06 -6.31
CA PRO A 154 10.94 10.28 -7.60
C PRO A 154 11.03 8.96 -8.37
N ILE A 155 10.64 8.97 -9.66
CA ILE A 155 10.67 7.78 -10.52
C ILE A 155 12.11 7.25 -10.69
N ALA A 156 13.10 8.13 -10.70
CA ALA A 156 14.51 7.75 -10.82
C ALA A 156 14.94 6.73 -9.76
N LEU A 157 14.36 6.78 -8.55
CA LEU A 157 14.66 5.81 -7.49
C LEU A 157 14.13 4.40 -7.81
N CYS A 158 12.98 4.28 -8.47
CA CYS A 158 12.51 2.98 -8.92
C CYS A 158 13.47 2.31 -9.89
N CYS A 159 14.12 3.11 -10.76
CA CYS A 159 15.09 2.62 -11.72
C CYS A 159 16.41 2.22 -11.04
N GLN A 160 16.81 2.98 -10.02
CA GLN A 160 18.07 2.78 -9.31
C GLN A 160 17.97 1.67 -8.26
N GLU A 161 16.93 1.69 -7.44
CA GLU A 161 16.76 0.81 -6.27
C GLU A 161 15.88 -0.41 -6.56
N GLY A 162 15.32 -0.51 -7.76
CA GLY A 162 14.42 -1.58 -8.19
C GLY A 162 12.95 -1.25 -7.95
N TRP A 163 12.12 -1.90 -8.72
CA TRP A 163 10.66 -1.79 -8.71
C TRP A 163 10.05 -2.49 -7.49
N PHE A 164 8.75 -2.31 -7.28
CA PHE A 164 8.02 -3.07 -6.26
C PHE A 164 8.18 -4.58 -6.50
N GLU A 165 8.32 -5.36 -5.44
CA GLU A 165 8.59 -6.79 -5.51
C GLU A 165 7.33 -7.57 -5.90
N GLU A 166 7.20 -7.90 -7.19
CA GLU A 166 5.99 -8.51 -7.76
C GLU A 166 5.72 -9.92 -7.22
N CYS A 167 6.76 -10.63 -6.77
CA CYS A 167 6.61 -11.95 -6.20
C CYS A 167 5.77 -11.98 -4.91
N LEU A 168 5.62 -10.83 -4.23
CA LEU A 168 4.78 -10.72 -3.02
C LEU A 168 3.28 -10.74 -3.34
N PHE A 169 2.87 -10.33 -4.54
CA PHE A 169 1.49 -10.27 -5.00
C PHE A 169 0.61 -9.27 -4.24
N ILE A 170 0.38 -9.48 -2.92
CA ILE A 170 -0.38 -8.61 -2.02
C ILE A 170 0.14 -8.74 -0.59
N ASP A 171 -0.05 -7.70 0.22
CA ASP A 171 0.43 -7.57 1.61
C ASP A 171 1.97 -7.60 1.75
N GLY A 172 2.52 -6.59 2.37
CA GLY A 172 3.96 -6.43 2.62
C GLY A 172 4.76 -5.87 1.45
N VAL A 173 4.14 -5.56 0.31
CA VAL A 173 4.77 -4.91 -0.85
C VAL A 173 5.35 -3.55 -0.47
N ASP A 174 4.57 -2.75 0.23
CA ASP A 174 4.92 -1.46 0.79
C ASP A 174 6.03 -1.57 1.85
N TYR A 175 5.93 -2.54 2.75
CA TYR A 175 6.92 -2.77 3.80
C TYR A 175 8.27 -3.22 3.22
N GLU A 176 8.25 -4.14 2.27
CA GLU A 176 9.46 -4.57 1.55
C GLU A 176 10.17 -3.39 0.91
N TYR A 177 9.40 -2.57 0.19
CA TYR A 177 9.95 -1.42 -0.50
C TYR A 177 10.59 -0.42 0.46
N CYS A 178 9.91 -0.07 1.56
CA CYS A 178 10.47 0.78 2.61
C CYS A 178 11.75 0.20 3.24
N LEU A 179 11.75 -1.08 3.61
CA LEU A 179 12.91 -1.72 4.24
C LEU A 179 14.10 -1.79 3.28
N ARG A 180 13.86 -2.02 1.99
CA ARG A 180 14.90 -2.03 0.95
C ARG A 180 15.52 -0.65 0.77
N LEU A 181 14.71 0.38 0.59
CA LEU A 181 15.17 1.76 0.46
C LEU A 181 16.00 2.19 1.68
N ARG A 182 15.49 1.92 2.88
CA ARG A 182 16.22 2.20 4.13
C ARG A 182 17.52 1.42 4.23
N SER A 183 17.53 0.18 3.78
CA SER A 183 18.75 -0.66 3.74
C SER A 183 19.85 -0.08 2.87
N ASN A 184 19.47 0.75 1.90
CA ASN A 184 20.37 1.42 0.95
C ASN A 184 20.65 2.89 1.33
N GLY A 185 20.25 3.30 2.55
CA GLY A 185 20.61 4.62 3.13
C GLY A 185 19.61 5.74 2.84
N TYR A 186 18.47 5.42 2.22
CA TYR A 186 17.38 6.39 2.03
C TYR A 186 16.47 6.47 3.25
N SER A 187 15.63 7.51 3.30
CA SER A 187 14.61 7.69 4.35
C SER A 187 13.20 7.63 3.78
N VAL A 188 12.28 7.19 4.64
CA VAL A 188 10.83 7.30 4.44
C VAL A 188 10.33 8.34 5.42
N GLU A 189 9.84 9.47 4.90
CA GLU A 189 9.50 10.63 5.74
C GLU A 189 7.99 10.88 5.75
N GLU A 190 7.47 11.34 6.89
CA GLU A 190 6.07 11.73 7.03
C GLU A 190 5.90 13.23 6.80
N CYS A 191 4.96 13.59 5.93
CA CYS A 191 4.49 14.96 5.79
C CYS A 191 3.30 15.17 6.73
N ASN A 192 3.52 15.83 7.85
CA ASN A 192 2.48 16.06 8.87
C ASN A 192 1.36 17.00 8.40
N GLU A 193 1.64 17.87 7.43
CA GLU A 193 0.70 18.84 6.86
C GLU A 193 -0.23 18.21 5.82
N ALA A 194 0.17 17.09 5.20
CA ALA A 194 -0.65 16.36 4.25
C ALA A 194 -1.38 15.22 4.96
N VAL A 195 -2.70 15.25 4.93
CA VAL A 195 -3.54 14.23 5.57
C VAL A 195 -4.23 13.39 4.52
N LEU A 196 -4.15 12.05 4.66
CA LEU A 196 -4.91 11.12 3.85
C LEU A 196 -5.91 10.37 4.73
N LEU A 197 -7.18 10.44 4.37
CA LEU A 197 -8.21 9.62 5.00
C LEU A 197 -8.11 8.20 4.46
N HIS A 198 -7.91 7.25 5.34
CA HIS A 198 -7.81 5.83 5.00
C HIS A 198 -8.76 5.02 5.87
N ALA A 199 -9.53 4.13 5.26
CA ALA A 199 -10.37 3.19 5.98
C ALA A 199 -9.55 1.92 6.28
N PRO A 200 -9.03 1.73 7.50
CA PRO A 200 -8.37 0.47 7.82
C PRO A 200 -9.35 -0.70 7.69
N ALA A 201 -8.80 -1.92 7.56
CA ALA A 201 -9.59 -3.15 7.40
C ALA A 201 -10.81 -3.20 8.32
N ASN A 202 -11.87 -3.88 7.89
CA ASN A 202 -13.11 -4.04 8.66
C ASN A 202 -12.84 -4.74 10.00
N PHE A 203 -12.55 -3.95 11.03
CA PHE A 203 -12.36 -4.49 12.37
C PHE A 203 -13.69 -4.97 12.93
N THR A 204 -13.73 -6.25 13.32
CA THR A 204 -14.82 -6.82 14.12
C THR A 204 -14.42 -6.74 15.58
N GLU A 205 -15.26 -6.11 16.41
CA GLU A 205 -15.05 -6.06 17.86
C GLU A 205 -15.54 -7.35 18.51
N CYS A 206 -14.69 -7.99 19.29
CA CYS A 206 -15.09 -9.05 20.18
C CYS A 206 -15.48 -8.45 21.53
N ARG A 207 -16.73 -8.64 21.93
CA ARG A 207 -17.27 -8.13 23.21
C ARG A 207 -17.74 -9.32 24.08
N MET A 208 -17.52 -9.19 25.37
CA MET A 208 -18.04 -10.13 26.38
C MET A 208 -18.70 -9.31 27.51
N ASN A 209 -19.94 -9.64 27.84
CA ASN A 209 -20.75 -8.90 28.83
C ASN A 209 -20.78 -7.38 28.58
N GLY A 210 -20.81 -6.93 27.30
CA GLY A 210 -20.82 -5.52 26.93
C GLY A 210 -19.44 -4.85 26.89
N PHE A 211 -18.40 -5.45 27.46
CA PHE A 211 -17.03 -4.94 27.44
C PHE A 211 -16.29 -5.38 26.20
N ARG A 212 -15.58 -4.44 25.54
CA ARG A 212 -14.68 -4.73 24.42
C ARG A 212 -13.43 -5.45 24.96
N LEU A 213 -13.22 -6.68 24.52
CA LEU A 213 -12.02 -7.44 24.86
C LEU A 213 -10.88 -7.14 23.88
N PHE A 214 -11.15 -7.25 22.59
CA PHE A 214 -10.20 -6.96 21.51
C PHE A 214 -10.94 -6.73 20.18
N SER A 215 -10.20 -6.34 19.16
CA SER A 215 -10.68 -6.30 17.77
C SER A 215 -9.84 -7.20 16.89
N THR A 216 -10.46 -7.72 15.84
CA THR A 216 -9.80 -8.51 14.80
C THR A 216 -10.08 -7.91 13.43
N SER A 217 -9.14 -8.04 12.49
CA SER A 217 -9.26 -7.52 11.12
C SER A 217 -10.15 -8.37 10.23
N ASN A 218 -10.54 -9.57 10.66
CA ASN A 218 -11.38 -10.53 9.95
C ASN A 218 -11.04 -10.70 8.46
N TYR A 219 -9.73 -10.75 8.15
CA TYR A 219 -9.25 -10.96 6.79
C TYR A 219 -9.65 -12.32 6.24
N SER A 220 -9.81 -12.43 4.90
CA SER A 220 -10.00 -13.70 4.22
C SER A 220 -8.83 -14.66 4.48
N ALA A 221 -9.08 -15.95 4.32
CA ALA A 221 -8.04 -16.98 4.47
C ALA A 221 -6.90 -16.79 3.47
N GLY A 222 -7.20 -16.40 2.21
CA GLY A 222 -6.21 -16.08 1.20
C GLY A 222 -5.32 -14.90 1.61
N ARG A 223 -5.91 -13.83 2.18
CA ARG A 223 -5.13 -12.68 2.64
C ARG A 223 -4.24 -13.02 3.85
N ARG A 224 -4.71 -13.89 4.77
CA ARG A 224 -3.89 -14.42 5.87
C ARG A 224 -2.69 -15.21 5.34
N TYR A 225 -2.91 -16.07 4.33
CA TYR A 225 -1.84 -16.79 3.65
C TYR A 225 -0.75 -15.86 3.11
N TYR A 226 -1.11 -14.86 2.30
CA TYR A 226 -0.13 -13.96 1.70
C TYR A 226 0.64 -13.17 2.75
N ARG A 227 -0.04 -12.65 3.76
CA ARG A 227 0.58 -11.88 4.84
C ARG A 227 1.66 -12.70 5.57
N ASP A 228 1.35 -13.92 5.98
CA ASP A 228 2.32 -14.76 6.71
C ASP A 228 3.44 -15.25 5.79
N ARG A 229 3.14 -15.65 4.56
CA ARG A 229 4.13 -16.02 3.55
C ARG A 229 5.14 -14.90 3.30
N ASN A 230 4.65 -13.71 3.05
CA ASN A 230 5.48 -12.57 2.72
C ASN A 230 6.28 -12.09 3.94
N THR A 231 5.71 -12.17 5.14
CA THR A 231 6.46 -11.90 6.39
C THR A 231 7.66 -12.84 6.52
N ILE A 232 7.47 -14.14 6.33
CA ILE A 232 8.57 -15.12 6.37
C ILE A 232 9.62 -14.86 5.30
N TRP A 233 9.19 -14.52 4.07
CA TRP A 233 10.11 -14.17 2.99
C TRP A 233 10.94 -12.92 3.33
N MET A 234 10.33 -11.87 3.87
CA MET A 234 11.02 -10.65 4.31
C MET A 234 11.96 -10.92 5.50
N VAL A 235 11.55 -11.77 6.47
CA VAL A 235 12.42 -12.20 7.58
C VAL A 235 13.73 -12.77 7.04
N ARG A 236 13.67 -13.69 6.09
CA ARG A 236 14.88 -14.31 5.51
C ARG A 236 15.81 -13.30 4.84
N ARG A 237 15.27 -12.18 4.33
CA ARG A 237 16.02 -11.18 3.55
C ARG A 237 16.55 -10.03 4.42
N TYR A 238 15.81 -9.64 5.44
CA TYR A 238 16.07 -8.41 6.19
C TYR A 238 16.26 -8.61 7.70
N TRP A 239 16.20 -9.83 8.21
CA TRP A 239 16.30 -10.11 9.64
C TRP A 239 17.51 -9.45 10.31
N THR A 240 18.70 -9.54 9.71
CA THR A 240 19.93 -9.00 10.27
C THR A 240 19.92 -7.48 10.41
N LYS A 241 19.15 -6.79 9.57
CA LYS A 241 19.04 -5.32 9.59
C LYS A 241 17.89 -4.82 10.49
N TYR A 242 16.79 -5.60 10.59
CA TYR A 242 15.57 -5.17 11.28
C TYR A 242 14.99 -6.26 12.21
N PRO A 243 15.80 -6.79 13.17
CA PRO A 243 15.36 -7.92 14.00
C PRO A 243 14.14 -7.58 14.88
N THR A 244 14.11 -6.38 15.48
CA THR A 244 13.00 -5.93 16.33
C THR A 244 11.70 -5.80 15.57
N PHE A 245 11.74 -5.27 14.35
CA PHE A 245 10.58 -5.18 13.46
C PHE A 245 9.98 -6.56 13.18
N PHE A 246 10.82 -7.53 12.82
CA PHE A 246 10.34 -8.87 12.50
C PHE A 246 9.92 -9.68 13.72
N LEU A 247 10.53 -9.48 14.88
CA LEU A 247 10.04 -10.05 16.15
C LEU A 247 8.62 -9.55 16.44
N ALA A 248 8.38 -8.25 16.29
CA ALA A 248 7.04 -7.68 16.46
C ALA A 248 6.04 -8.23 15.41
N ALA A 249 6.46 -8.37 14.14
CA ALA A 249 5.61 -8.92 13.07
C ALA A 249 5.22 -10.38 13.34
N LEU A 250 6.18 -11.23 13.75
CA LEU A 250 5.93 -12.61 14.10
C LEU A 250 5.02 -12.75 15.35
N TYR A 251 5.28 -11.93 16.38
CA TYR A 251 4.43 -11.86 17.56
C TYR A 251 2.99 -11.47 17.21
N ASN A 252 2.82 -10.46 16.33
CA ASN A 252 1.49 -10.04 15.88
C ASN A 252 0.80 -11.14 15.05
N SER A 253 1.51 -11.90 14.23
CA SER A 253 0.93 -13.03 13.50
C SER A 253 0.42 -14.12 14.47
N LEU A 254 1.19 -14.48 15.49
CA LEU A 254 0.76 -15.42 16.54
C LEU A 254 -0.48 -14.91 17.29
N LYS A 255 -0.46 -13.65 17.69
CA LYS A 255 -1.58 -12.99 18.35
C LYS A 255 -2.85 -12.98 17.48
N ASP A 256 -2.71 -12.73 16.19
CA ASP A 256 -3.81 -12.78 15.24
C ASP A 256 -4.35 -14.21 15.10
N GLY A 257 -3.49 -15.23 15.06
CA GLY A 257 -3.90 -16.63 15.10
C GLY A 257 -4.77 -16.97 16.33
N LEU A 258 -4.38 -16.46 17.52
CA LEU A 258 -5.18 -16.61 18.74
C LEU A 258 -6.53 -15.90 18.64
N LYS A 259 -6.57 -14.66 18.11
CA LYS A 259 -7.83 -13.94 17.91
C LYS A 259 -8.76 -14.64 16.93
N ILE A 260 -8.23 -15.23 15.86
CA ILE A 260 -9.00 -16.04 14.90
C ILE A 260 -9.66 -17.20 15.63
N LEU A 261 -8.89 -17.96 16.41
CA LEU A 261 -9.41 -19.11 17.16
C LEU A 261 -10.51 -18.72 18.16
N LEU A 262 -10.44 -17.52 18.73
CA LEU A 262 -11.40 -17.06 19.74
C LEU A 262 -12.66 -16.43 19.14
N ALA A 263 -12.53 -15.63 18.07
CA ALA A 263 -13.56 -14.67 17.70
C ALA A 263 -13.91 -14.58 16.20
N GLU A 264 -13.16 -15.19 15.28
CA GLU A 264 -13.49 -15.13 13.86
C GLU A 264 -14.26 -16.35 13.39
N ASP A 265 -14.92 -16.22 12.24
CA ASP A 265 -15.50 -17.34 11.51
C ASP A 265 -14.42 -18.05 10.66
N ASP A 266 -14.75 -19.25 10.13
CA ASP A 266 -13.86 -20.06 9.28
C ASP A 266 -12.46 -20.32 9.87
N LYS A 267 -12.40 -20.47 11.18
CA LYS A 267 -11.17 -20.60 11.98
C LYS A 267 -10.19 -21.63 11.40
N ARG A 268 -10.70 -22.81 11.06
CA ARG A 268 -9.88 -23.92 10.54
C ARG A 268 -9.23 -23.54 9.21
N THR A 269 -9.99 -22.98 8.29
CA THR A 269 -9.51 -22.53 6.98
C THR A 269 -8.46 -21.43 7.12
N LYS A 270 -8.72 -20.43 7.97
CA LYS A 270 -7.79 -19.33 8.19
C LYS A 270 -6.47 -19.79 8.82
N VAL A 271 -6.53 -20.62 9.87
CA VAL A 271 -5.31 -21.17 10.51
C VAL A 271 -4.53 -22.09 9.56
N TYR A 272 -5.22 -22.91 8.77
CA TYR A 272 -4.59 -23.71 7.73
C TYR A 272 -3.85 -22.84 6.70
N HIS A 273 -4.48 -21.77 6.22
CA HIS A 273 -3.86 -20.85 5.25
C HIS A 273 -2.67 -20.07 5.85
N MET A 274 -2.72 -19.72 7.14
CA MET A 274 -1.57 -19.14 7.84
C MET A 274 -0.39 -20.11 7.87
N ALA A 275 -0.62 -21.37 8.27
CA ALA A 275 0.42 -22.41 8.28
C ALA A 275 0.96 -22.70 6.88
N LEU A 276 0.09 -22.72 5.87
CA LEU A 276 0.45 -22.87 4.47
C LEU A 276 1.32 -21.72 3.99
N GLY A 277 0.98 -20.47 4.36
CA GLY A 277 1.76 -19.27 4.07
C GLY A 277 3.16 -19.35 4.68
N VAL A 278 3.27 -19.69 5.95
CA VAL A 278 4.58 -19.89 6.62
C VAL A 278 5.41 -20.95 5.88
N ARG A 279 4.82 -22.10 5.55
CA ARG A 279 5.50 -23.16 4.79
C ARG A 279 6.03 -22.66 3.45
N ASP A 280 5.18 -21.99 2.68
CA ASP A 280 5.53 -21.54 1.32
C ASP A 280 6.53 -20.39 1.35
N GLY A 281 6.48 -19.51 2.36
CA GLY A 281 7.51 -18.50 2.62
C GLY A 281 8.88 -19.11 2.93
N LEU A 282 8.92 -20.18 3.72
CA LEU A 282 10.14 -20.94 4.00
C LEU A 282 10.69 -21.64 2.75
N LEU A 283 9.81 -22.20 1.91
CA LEU A 283 10.18 -22.89 0.68
C LEU A 283 10.46 -21.93 -0.50
N GLY A 284 10.19 -20.64 -0.35
CA GLY A 284 10.35 -19.65 -1.43
C GLY A 284 9.30 -19.77 -2.55
N ARG A 285 8.12 -20.32 -2.25
CA ARG A 285 7.00 -20.41 -3.21
C ARG A 285 6.24 -19.10 -3.22
N MET A 286 6.56 -18.24 -4.18
CA MET A 286 6.07 -16.87 -4.26
C MET A 286 5.09 -16.69 -5.44
N GLY A 287 4.63 -15.45 -5.64
CA GLY A 287 3.66 -15.08 -6.68
C GLY A 287 2.21 -15.38 -6.28
N LYS A 288 1.31 -15.42 -7.27
CA LYS A 288 -0.11 -15.76 -7.08
C LYS A 288 -0.25 -17.27 -6.89
N THR A 289 -0.55 -17.72 -5.68
CA THR A 289 -0.59 -19.12 -5.30
C THR A 289 -1.93 -19.59 -4.72
N VAL A 290 -2.70 -18.65 -4.14
CA VAL A 290 -4.06 -18.90 -3.63
C VAL A 290 -4.98 -17.76 -4.05
N GLU A 291 -6.27 -18.03 -4.12
CA GLU A 291 -7.28 -16.99 -4.35
C GLU A 291 -7.51 -16.15 -3.07
N LEU A 292 -7.90 -14.86 -3.27
CA LEU A 292 -8.11 -13.87 -2.19
C LEU A 292 -9.52 -13.93 -1.61
#